data_dd2cdef0970e146fb6856546159a2479
#
_entry.id   dd2cdef0970e146fb6856546159a2479
#
_cell.length_a   1.000
_cell.length_b   1.000
_cell.length_c   1.000
_cell.angle_alpha   90.00
_cell.angle_beta   90.00
_cell.angle_gamma   90.00
#
_symmetry.space_group_name_H-M   'P 1'
#
loop_
_entity.id
_entity.type
_entity.pdbx_description
1 polymer ?
#
loop_
_entity_poly.entity_id
_entity_poly.type
_entity_poly.pdbx_seq_one_letter_code
_entity_poly.pdbx_strand_id
1 'polypeptide(L)'
;MELLKEIEERLLRELNPKVRLVLETGRYIVESGGKRLRPLFTVLACGMCGGDPYDALPLGVGLEYIHVASLLHDDVVDGAETRRGKKSANLVFGNGVAVLTGDYMYAKSLHLFSTHGNLEMIRLVSQAVMEMAEGQVLEISKVGELISEEEYFQIIDGKTAVLFGACFGVGAMKGGCKDWKKLYEAGLRIGRAFQLIDDALDYEGDPKKLGKPVGSDLKEGKCTYPLISVLEELDKEEVKRVLLGLSESEPLRKKVVELGGVQKTKERAKREVERAKEILQKFPESPYKREILRLLDFVVERNI
;
A
#
# COMPACT_ATOMS: atom_id res chain seq x y z
N MET A 1 16.15 1.25 14.55
CA MET A 1 15.49 0.25 15.42
C MET A 1 14.57 0.88 16.46
N GLU A 2 14.94 1.99 17.09
CA GLU A 2 14.14 2.65 18.14
C GLU A 2 12.78 3.17 17.62
N LEU A 3 12.75 3.91 16.52
CA LEU A 3 11.51 4.42 15.92
C LEU A 3 10.51 3.32 15.52
N LEU A 4 10.97 2.19 15.00
CA LEU A 4 10.08 1.07 14.68
C LEU A 4 9.46 0.46 15.92
N LYS A 5 10.22 0.34 17.01
CA LYS A 5 9.71 -0.15 18.28
C LYS A 5 8.65 0.79 18.85
N GLU A 6 8.91 2.09 18.83
CA GLU A 6 7.94 3.11 19.27
C GLU A 6 6.65 3.09 18.41
N ILE A 7 6.78 2.89 17.09
CA ILE A 7 5.63 2.73 16.19
C ILE A 7 4.79 1.51 16.61
N GLU A 8 5.41 0.34 16.82
CA GLU A 8 4.70 -0.88 17.22
C GLU A 8 4.01 -0.72 18.58
N GLU A 9 4.72 -0.18 19.57
CA GLU A 9 4.16 0.07 20.89
C GLU A 9 2.99 1.06 20.84
N ARG A 10 3.12 2.12 20.02
CA ARG A 10 2.07 3.12 19.86
C ARG A 10 0.85 2.56 19.14
N LEU A 11 1.02 1.75 18.10
CA LEU A 11 -0.06 1.06 17.39
C LEU A 11 -0.92 0.24 18.37
N LEU A 12 -0.31 -0.51 19.25
CA LEU A 12 -1.04 -1.33 20.23
C LEU A 12 -1.68 -0.48 21.34
N ARG A 13 -1.00 0.57 21.80
CA ARG A 13 -1.50 1.45 22.86
C ARG A 13 -2.71 2.29 22.46
N GLU A 14 -2.71 2.79 21.22
CA GLU A 14 -3.83 3.58 20.67
C GLU A 14 -5.06 2.73 20.37
N LEU A 15 -4.89 1.42 20.21
CA LEU A 15 -5.99 0.48 19.99
C LEU A 15 -6.65 0.14 21.33
N ASN A 16 -7.59 1.00 21.76
CA ASN A 16 -8.22 0.94 23.09
C ASN A 16 -9.75 1.03 23.05
N PRO A 17 -10.43 0.19 22.23
CA PRO A 17 -11.90 0.16 22.18
C PRO A 17 -12.48 -0.37 23.50
N LYS A 18 -13.70 0.03 23.82
CA LYS A 18 -14.44 -0.47 24.99
C LYS A 18 -14.94 -1.91 24.80
N VAL A 19 -15.18 -2.31 23.56
CA VAL A 19 -15.68 -3.66 23.22
C VAL A 19 -14.50 -4.58 22.99
N ARG A 20 -14.42 -5.64 23.79
CA ARG A 20 -13.30 -6.61 23.77
C ARG A 20 -13.11 -7.25 22.40
N LEU A 21 -14.19 -7.62 21.70
CA LEU A 21 -14.11 -8.25 20.40
C LEU A 21 -13.47 -7.35 19.32
N VAL A 22 -13.71 -6.04 19.37
CA VAL A 22 -13.05 -5.05 18.50
C VAL A 22 -11.55 -4.98 18.82
N LEU A 23 -11.17 -5.04 20.11
CA LEU A 23 -9.77 -5.07 20.52
C LEU A 23 -9.05 -6.33 20.01
N GLU A 24 -9.65 -7.48 20.20
CA GLU A 24 -9.10 -8.77 19.78
C GLU A 24 -8.92 -8.83 18.26
N THR A 25 -9.91 -8.39 17.49
CA THR A 25 -9.85 -8.36 16.03
C THR A 25 -8.79 -7.35 15.54
N GLY A 26 -8.76 -6.15 16.11
CA GLY A 26 -7.79 -5.13 15.75
C GLY A 26 -6.36 -5.55 16.11
N ARG A 27 -6.13 -6.16 17.26
CA ARG A 27 -4.83 -6.75 17.61
C ARG A 27 -4.43 -7.87 16.68
N TYR A 28 -5.35 -8.77 16.38
CA TYR A 28 -5.09 -9.89 15.48
C TYR A 28 -4.50 -9.43 14.13
N ILE A 29 -5.09 -8.41 13.50
CA ILE A 29 -4.59 -7.91 12.21
C ILE A 29 -3.30 -7.08 12.37
N VAL A 30 -3.16 -6.26 13.41
CA VAL A 30 -1.95 -5.50 13.67
C VAL A 30 -0.78 -6.44 13.97
N GLU A 31 -0.96 -7.42 14.87
CA GLU A 31 0.08 -8.39 15.26
C GLU A 31 0.35 -9.46 14.20
N SER A 32 -0.45 -9.53 13.12
CA SER A 32 -0.16 -10.41 11.98
C SER A 32 1.11 -9.99 11.22
N GLY A 33 1.71 -8.87 11.60
CA GLY A 33 2.96 -8.35 11.04
C GLY A 33 2.74 -7.22 10.03
N GLY A 34 3.83 -6.79 9.43
CA GLY A 34 3.90 -5.70 8.46
C GLY A 34 5.21 -4.94 8.61
N LYS A 35 5.66 -4.31 7.53
CA LYS A 35 6.94 -3.55 7.52
C LYS A 35 6.80 -2.15 8.13
N ARG A 36 5.61 -1.72 8.49
CA ARG A 36 5.29 -0.38 9.06
C ARG A 36 5.90 0.77 8.24
N LEU A 37 5.96 0.63 6.93
CA LEU A 37 6.55 1.64 6.06
C LEU A 37 5.79 2.98 6.12
N ARG A 38 4.45 2.94 6.23
CA ARG A 38 3.63 4.17 6.25
C ARG A 38 3.92 5.05 7.46
N PRO A 39 3.80 4.57 8.71
CA PRO A 39 4.19 5.36 9.87
C PRO A 39 5.67 5.72 9.85
N LEU A 40 6.54 4.83 9.40
CA LEU A 40 7.97 5.11 9.30
C LEU A 40 8.27 6.27 8.35
N PHE A 41 7.71 6.27 7.14
CA PHE A 41 7.86 7.39 6.21
C PHE A 41 7.29 8.70 6.75
N THR A 42 6.18 8.64 7.50
CA THR A 42 5.58 9.84 8.11
C THR A 42 6.53 10.49 9.11
N VAL A 43 7.10 9.70 10.03
CA VAL A 43 8.03 10.24 11.05
C VAL A 43 9.36 10.68 10.43
N LEU A 44 9.88 9.95 9.45
CA LEU A 44 11.10 10.31 8.74
C LEU A 44 10.93 11.59 7.90
N ALA A 45 9.79 11.76 7.24
CA ALA A 45 9.48 12.99 6.49
C ALA A 45 9.37 14.20 7.41
N CYS A 46 8.81 14.04 8.62
CA CYS A 46 8.81 15.09 9.63
C CYS A 46 10.23 15.49 10.04
N GLY A 47 11.06 14.52 10.40
CA GLY A 47 12.45 14.78 10.79
C GLY A 47 13.29 15.37 9.66
N MET A 48 13.07 14.94 8.41
CA MET A 48 13.74 15.51 7.24
C MET A 48 13.42 16.99 7.04
N CYS A 49 12.22 17.42 7.44
CA CYS A 49 11.76 18.80 7.37
C CYS A 49 12.16 19.65 8.61
N GLY A 50 12.89 19.08 9.57
CA GLY A 50 13.38 19.78 10.76
C GLY A 50 12.47 19.69 11.97
N GLY A 51 11.36 18.94 11.91
CA GLY A 51 10.50 18.66 13.06
C GLY A 51 11.02 17.50 13.91
N ASP A 52 10.41 17.32 15.08
CA ASP A 52 10.65 16.14 15.91
C ASP A 52 9.86 14.95 15.33
N PRO A 53 10.51 13.84 14.93
CA PRO A 53 9.82 12.64 14.45
C PRO A 53 8.76 12.10 15.40
N TYR A 54 8.98 12.23 16.70
CA TYR A 54 8.05 11.77 17.74
C TYR A 54 6.73 12.55 17.77
N ASP A 55 6.75 13.81 17.35
CA ASP A 55 5.53 14.62 17.19
C ASP A 55 4.64 14.13 16.04
N ALA A 56 5.23 13.50 15.03
CA ALA A 56 4.50 12.91 13.90
C ALA A 56 4.03 11.47 14.17
N LEU A 57 4.50 10.84 15.24
CA LEU A 57 4.22 9.43 15.53
C LEU A 57 2.71 9.13 15.66
N PRO A 58 1.88 9.92 16.37
CA PRO A 58 0.42 9.67 16.39
C PRO A 58 -0.24 9.74 15.02
N LEU A 59 0.23 10.64 14.16
CA LEU A 59 -0.27 10.80 12.79
C LEU A 59 0.13 9.62 11.89
N GLY A 60 1.37 9.14 12.04
CA GLY A 60 1.84 7.93 11.37
C GLY A 60 1.04 6.69 11.78
N VAL A 61 0.70 6.56 13.06
CA VAL A 61 -0.19 5.51 13.58
C VAL A 61 -1.59 5.63 12.96
N GLY A 62 -2.13 6.85 12.85
CA GLY A 62 -3.40 7.10 12.18
C GLY A 62 -3.41 6.63 10.72
N LEU A 63 -2.32 6.90 9.98
CA LEU A 63 -2.17 6.44 8.58
C LEU A 63 -2.04 4.91 8.49
N GLU A 64 -1.35 4.26 9.44
CA GLU A 64 -1.31 2.80 9.48
C GLU A 64 -2.68 2.20 9.81
N TYR A 65 -3.48 2.85 10.68
CA TYR A 65 -4.85 2.40 10.94
C TYR A 65 -5.75 2.49 9.71
N ILE A 66 -5.60 3.52 8.88
CA ILE A 66 -6.30 3.60 7.58
C ILE A 66 -5.91 2.40 6.71
N HIS A 67 -4.63 2.09 6.62
CA HIS A 67 -4.15 0.93 5.87
C HIS A 67 -4.69 -0.38 6.43
N VAL A 68 -4.62 -0.59 7.73
CA VAL A 68 -5.12 -1.83 8.37
C VAL A 68 -6.63 -1.96 8.22
N ALA A 69 -7.38 -0.85 8.33
CA ALA A 69 -8.81 -0.81 8.07
C ALA A 69 -9.14 -1.24 6.63
N SER A 70 -8.40 -0.73 5.64
CA SER A 70 -8.59 -1.15 4.24
C SER A 70 -8.34 -2.64 4.06
N LEU A 71 -7.33 -3.22 4.73
CA LEU A 71 -7.08 -4.67 4.67
C LEU A 71 -8.23 -5.49 5.25
N LEU A 72 -8.85 -5.04 6.37
CA LEU A 72 -10.01 -5.71 6.96
C LEU A 72 -11.22 -5.69 6.02
N HIS A 73 -11.44 -4.57 5.34
CA HIS A 73 -12.53 -4.42 4.38
C HIS A 73 -12.25 -5.23 3.10
N ASP A 74 -11.05 -5.17 2.56
CA ASP A 74 -10.64 -5.92 1.37
C ASP A 74 -10.79 -7.43 1.59
N ASP A 75 -10.39 -7.96 2.75
CA ASP A 75 -10.54 -9.39 3.07
C ASP A 75 -12.00 -9.85 3.00
N VAL A 76 -12.96 -8.98 3.36
CA VAL A 76 -14.39 -9.26 3.24
C VAL A 76 -14.86 -9.15 1.79
N VAL A 77 -14.46 -8.10 1.09
CA VAL A 77 -14.85 -7.84 -0.31
C VAL A 77 -14.33 -8.93 -1.24
N ASP A 78 -13.07 -9.33 -1.06
CA ASP A 78 -12.40 -10.35 -1.88
C ASP A 78 -12.71 -11.79 -1.43
N GLY A 79 -13.38 -11.97 -0.29
CA GLY A 79 -13.62 -13.29 0.32
C GLY A 79 -12.30 -14.00 0.68
N ALA A 80 -11.29 -13.25 1.09
CA ALA A 80 -9.95 -13.76 1.33
C ALA A 80 -9.93 -14.79 2.47
N GLU A 81 -9.22 -15.91 2.26
CA GLU A 81 -9.08 -16.96 3.28
C GLU A 81 -7.86 -16.75 4.16
N THR A 82 -6.82 -16.12 3.62
CA THR A 82 -5.54 -15.94 4.31
C THR A 82 -5.00 -14.52 4.14
N ARG A 83 -4.33 -14.03 5.18
CA ARG A 83 -3.60 -12.77 5.20
C ARG A 83 -2.27 -12.98 5.91
N ARG A 84 -1.13 -12.70 5.22
CA ARG A 84 0.23 -12.83 5.78
C ARG A 84 0.49 -14.23 6.41
N GLY A 85 0.04 -15.29 5.74
CA GLY A 85 0.22 -16.68 6.18
C GLY A 85 -0.66 -17.14 7.35
N LYS A 86 -1.58 -16.28 7.83
CA LYS A 86 -2.61 -16.62 8.82
C LYS A 86 -4.01 -16.62 8.20
N LYS A 87 -5.00 -17.21 8.85
CA LYS A 87 -6.40 -17.03 8.45
C LYS A 87 -6.76 -15.55 8.47
N SER A 88 -7.52 -15.10 7.49
CA SER A 88 -8.00 -13.71 7.45
C SER A 88 -8.96 -13.41 8.62
N ALA A 89 -9.03 -12.14 9.02
CA ALA A 89 -9.84 -11.74 10.17
C ALA A 89 -11.33 -12.01 9.98
N ASN A 90 -11.86 -11.90 8.75
CA ASN A 90 -13.25 -12.22 8.41
C ASN A 90 -13.58 -13.69 8.63
N LEU A 91 -12.63 -14.62 8.42
CA LEU A 91 -12.83 -16.04 8.73
C LEU A 91 -12.75 -16.37 10.21
N VAL A 92 -11.95 -15.61 10.98
CA VAL A 92 -11.78 -15.85 12.42
C VAL A 92 -12.90 -15.23 13.24
N PHE A 93 -13.31 -14.00 12.90
CA PHE A 93 -14.24 -13.19 13.69
C PHE A 93 -15.58 -12.93 13.00
N GLY A 94 -15.71 -13.31 11.71
CA GLY A 94 -16.87 -13.04 10.89
C GLY A 94 -16.83 -11.70 10.16
N ASN A 95 -17.51 -11.63 9.00
CA ASN A 95 -17.52 -10.46 8.12
C ASN A 95 -17.97 -9.17 8.84
N GLY A 96 -19.06 -9.24 9.61
CA GLY A 96 -19.60 -8.07 10.29
C GLY A 96 -18.63 -7.49 11.31
N VAL A 97 -17.91 -8.33 12.07
CA VAL A 97 -16.91 -7.87 13.05
C VAL A 97 -15.70 -7.27 12.34
N ALA A 98 -15.25 -7.89 11.24
CA ALA A 98 -14.12 -7.38 10.46
C ALA A 98 -14.43 -5.99 9.88
N VAL A 99 -15.60 -5.79 9.26
CA VAL A 99 -16.03 -4.50 8.70
C VAL A 99 -16.11 -3.44 9.80
N LEU A 100 -16.84 -3.71 10.90
CA LEU A 100 -17.01 -2.73 11.97
C LEU A 100 -15.72 -2.42 12.74
N THR A 101 -14.78 -3.38 12.82
CA THR A 101 -13.44 -3.10 13.37
C THR A 101 -12.65 -2.20 12.43
N GLY A 102 -12.76 -2.37 11.10
CA GLY A 102 -12.20 -1.43 10.13
C GLY A 102 -12.77 -0.01 10.29
N ASP A 103 -14.10 0.12 10.45
CA ASP A 103 -14.75 1.41 10.70
C ASP A 103 -14.25 2.07 11.99
N TYR A 104 -14.08 1.27 13.07
CA TYR A 104 -13.47 1.75 14.30
C TYR A 104 -12.04 2.29 14.06
N MET A 105 -11.22 1.58 13.29
CA MET A 105 -9.86 2.02 12.97
C MET A 105 -9.82 3.30 12.13
N TYR A 106 -10.72 3.45 11.14
CA TYR A 106 -10.90 4.70 10.41
C TYR A 106 -11.28 5.85 11.36
N ALA A 107 -12.26 5.64 12.22
CA ALA A 107 -12.68 6.64 13.20
C ALA A 107 -11.56 7.00 14.20
N LYS A 108 -10.78 6.00 14.64
CA LYS A 108 -9.62 6.22 15.50
C LYS A 108 -8.52 7.02 14.80
N SER A 109 -8.30 6.78 13.51
CA SER A 109 -7.39 7.61 12.71
C SER A 109 -7.85 9.07 12.69
N LEU A 110 -9.12 9.33 12.38
CA LEU A 110 -9.69 10.70 12.42
C LEU A 110 -9.52 11.35 13.80
N HIS A 111 -9.72 10.60 14.88
CA HIS A 111 -9.49 11.09 16.24
C HIS A 111 -8.03 11.50 16.47
N LEU A 112 -7.06 10.70 16.02
CA LEU A 112 -5.64 11.04 16.12
C LEU A 112 -5.29 12.29 15.31
N PHE A 113 -5.84 12.44 14.10
CA PHE A 113 -5.62 13.61 13.26
C PHE A 113 -6.28 14.88 13.83
N SER A 114 -7.46 14.77 14.44
CA SER A 114 -8.12 15.90 15.08
C SER A 114 -7.41 16.37 16.36
N THR A 115 -6.69 15.47 17.03
CA THR A 115 -5.97 15.73 18.28
C THR A 115 -4.54 16.24 18.04
N HIS A 116 -3.81 15.67 17.08
CA HIS A 116 -2.37 15.89 16.89
C HIS A 116 -2.02 16.59 15.56
N GLY A 117 -2.98 16.66 14.62
CA GLY A 117 -2.82 17.30 13.32
C GLY A 117 -3.43 18.68 13.24
N ASN A 118 -3.74 19.10 12.03
CA ASN A 118 -4.44 20.33 11.72
C ASN A 118 -5.46 20.10 10.58
N LEU A 119 -6.24 21.11 10.25
CA LEU A 119 -7.29 21.00 9.24
C LEU A 119 -6.74 20.64 7.85
N GLU A 120 -5.56 21.11 7.48
CA GLU A 120 -4.94 20.81 6.18
C GLU A 120 -4.54 19.33 6.09
N MET A 121 -3.98 18.76 7.16
CA MET A 121 -3.69 17.32 7.25
C MET A 121 -4.96 16.48 7.19
N ILE A 122 -6.03 16.90 7.88
CA ILE A 122 -7.33 16.21 7.84
C ILE A 122 -7.90 16.22 6.43
N ARG A 123 -7.85 17.35 5.72
CA ARG A 123 -8.28 17.44 4.31
C ARG A 123 -7.48 16.51 3.41
N LEU A 124 -6.16 16.49 3.55
CA LEU A 124 -5.29 15.60 2.76
C LEU A 124 -5.64 14.13 3.00
N VAL A 125 -5.78 13.72 4.26
CA VAL A 125 -6.04 12.32 4.61
C VAL A 125 -7.46 11.89 4.23
N SER A 126 -8.47 12.74 4.44
CA SER A 126 -9.83 12.42 4.02
C SER A 126 -9.94 12.29 2.50
N GLN A 127 -9.26 13.15 1.74
CA GLN A 127 -9.17 13.02 0.28
C GLN A 127 -8.51 11.70 -0.11
N ALA A 128 -7.40 11.33 0.54
CA ALA A 128 -6.72 10.06 0.29
C ALA A 128 -7.64 8.84 0.54
N VAL A 129 -8.43 8.86 1.61
CA VAL A 129 -9.38 7.77 1.91
C VAL A 129 -10.50 7.68 0.87
N MET A 130 -11.01 8.82 0.38
CA MET A 130 -12.00 8.82 -0.72
C MET A 130 -11.39 8.21 -1.99
N GLU A 131 -10.20 8.64 -2.38
CA GLU A 131 -9.49 8.10 -3.56
C GLU A 131 -9.17 6.61 -3.42
N MET A 132 -8.84 6.14 -2.19
CA MET A 132 -8.65 4.70 -1.93
C MET A 132 -9.94 3.90 -2.18
N ALA A 133 -11.08 4.38 -1.73
CA ALA A 133 -12.37 3.73 -1.97
C ALA A 133 -12.73 3.73 -3.47
N GLU A 134 -12.55 4.86 -4.16
CA GLU A 134 -12.77 4.98 -5.60
C GLU A 134 -11.84 4.06 -6.41
N GLY A 135 -10.55 3.98 -6.05
CA GLY A 135 -9.56 3.10 -6.68
C GLY A 135 -9.92 1.63 -6.52
N GLN A 136 -10.40 1.21 -5.33
CA GLN A 136 -10.87 -0.14 -5.10
C GLN A 136 -12.12 -0.48 -5.94
N VAL A 137 -13.09 0.43 -6.02
CA VAL A 137 -14.29 0.24 -6.84
C VAL A 137 -13.93 0.20 -8.32
N LEU A 138 -12.99 1.04 -8.77
CA LEU A 138 -12.50 1.02 -10.15
C LEU A 138 -11.83 -0.33 -10.47
N GLU A 139 -10.95 -0.84 -9.59
CA GLU A 139 -10.34 -2.18 -9.78
C GLU A 139 -11.42 -3.26 -9.93
N ILE A 140 -12.41 -3.29 -9.03
CA ILE A 140 -13.52 -4.27 -9.09
C ILE A 140 -14.28 -4.16 -10.42
N SER A 141 -14.55 -2.94 -10.90
CA SER A 141 -15.26 -2.70 -12.15
C SER A 141 -14.50 -3.15 -13.40
N LYS A 142 -13.18 -3.33 -13.27
CA LYS A 142 -12.26 -3.73 -14.36
C LYS A 142 -11.85 -5.20 -14.32
N VAL A 143 -12.35 -5.97 -13.37
CA VAL A 143 -12.10 -7.42 -13.33
C VAL A 143 -12.64 -8.09 -14.62
N GLY A 144 -11.80 -8.90 -15.25
CA GLY A 144 -12.11 -9.59 -16.49
C GLY A 144 -11.89 -8.74 -17.77
N GLU A 145 -11.45 -7.48 -17.63
CA GLU A 145 -11.21 -6.58 -18.76
C GLU A 145 -9.71 -6.44 -19.08
N LEU A 146 -9.40 -6.20 -20.35
CA LEU A 146 -8.11 -5.67 -20.78
C LEU A 146 -8.12 -4.17 -20.53
N ILE A 147 -7.17 -3.70 -19.71
CA ILE A 147 -7.05 -2.29 -19.38
C ILE A 147 -5.78 -1.67 -19.98
N SER A 148 -5.80 -0.37 -20.18
CA SER A 148 -4.63 0.41 -20.60
C SER A 148 -3.64 0.64 -19.44
N GLU A 149 -2.41 1.04 -19.76
CA GLU A 149 -1.43 1.49 -18.76
C GLU A 149 -1.99 2.67 -17.95
N GLU A 150 -2.72 3.59 -18.58
CA GLU A 150 -3.32 4.74 -17.90
C GLU A 150 -4.37 4.31 -16.86
N GLU A 151 -5.28 3.41 -17.22
CA GLU A 151 -6.29 2.85 -16.31
C GLU A 151 -5.64 2.09 -15.16
N TYR A 152 -4.58 1.32 -15.44
CA TYR A 152 -3.80 0.64 -14.41
C TYR A 152 -3.23 1.64 -13.39
N PHE A 153 -2.58 2.74 -13.87
CA PHE A 153 -2.06 3.75 -12.95
C PHE A 153 -3.16 4.48 -12.18
N GLN A 154 -4.32 4.73 -12.76
CA GLN A 154 -5.47 5.28 -12.01
C GLN A 154 -5.88 4.35 -10.86
N ILE A 155 -5.93 3.05 -11.09
CA ILE A 155 -6.26 2.05 -10.05
C ILE A 155 -5.21 2.07 -8.93
N ILE A 156 -3.92 1.92 -9.25
CA ILE A 156 -2.88 1.82 -8.22
C ILE A 156 -2.60 3.15 -7.52
N ASP A 157 -2.83 4.27 -8.18
CA ASP A 157 -2.74 5.60 -7.57
C ASP A 157 -3.78 5.75 -6.47
N GLY A 158 -5.04 5.45 -6.76
CA GLY A 158 -6.10 5.46 -5.76
C GLY A 158 -5.85 4.41 -4.67
N LYS A 159 -5.77 3.15 -5.04
CA LYS A 159 -5.72 2.04 -4.08
C LYS A 159 -4.50 2.06 -3.15
N THR A 160 -3.32 2.45 -3.66
CA THR A 160 -2.04 2.28 -2.94
C THR A 160 -1.24 3.57 -2.82
N ALA A 161 -0.98 4.29 -3.92
CA ALA A 161 0.01 5.36 -3.94
C ALA A 161 -0.45 6.59 -3.15
N VAL A 162 -1.72 6.94 -3.19
CA VAL A 162 -2.28 8.11 -2.51
C VAL A 162 -2.00 8.10 -1.00
N LEU A 163 -2.05 6.93 -0.35
CA LEU A 163 -1.76 6.82 1.08
C LEU A 163 -0.27 6.99 1.38
N PHE A 164 0.63 6.52 0.50
CA PHE A 164 2.08 6.82 0.61
C PHE A 164 2.34 8.32 0.42
N GLY A 165 1.67 8.95 -0.54
CA GLY A 165 1.69 10.41 -0.70
C GLY A 165 1.25 11.13 0.57
N ALA A 166 0.14 10.71 1.17
CA ALA A 166 -0.35 11.26 2.43
C ALA A 166 0.66 11.10 3.58
N CYS A 167 1.37 9.97 3.68
CA CYS A 167 2.40 9.76 4.70
C CYS A 167 3.51 10.81 4.60
N PHE A 168 4.04 11.04 3.41
CA PHE A 168 5.06 12.06 3.18
C PHE A 168 4.52 13.48 3.37
N GLY A 169 3.32 13.77 2.85
CA GLY A 169 2.69 15.07 2.98
C GLY A 169 2.40 15.46 4.43
N VAL A 170 1.80 14.54 5.20
CA VAL A 170 1.51 14.74 6.63
C VAL A 170 2.79 14.92 7.44
N GLY A 171 3.78 14.05 7.23
CA GLY A 171 5.08 14.17 7.90
C GLY A 171 5.75 15.50 7.60
N ALA A 172 5.77 15.92 6.32
CA ALA A 172 6.33 17.18 5.89
C ALA A 172 5.61 18.39 6.52
N MET A 173 4.29 18.39 6.52
CA MET A 173 3.49 19.45 7.17
C MET A 173 3.78 19.52 8.68
N LYS A 174 3.88 18.36 9.35
CA LYS A 174 4.21 18.29 10.78
C LYS A 174 5.62 18.81 11.07
N GLY A 175 6.56 18.57 10.16
CA GLY A 175 7.91 19.11 10.21
C GLY A 175 8.03 20.59 9.82
N GLY A 176 6.93 21.26 9.47
CA GLY A 176 6.91 22.68 9.11
C GLY A 176 7.35 23.00 7.67
N CYS A 177 7.39 22.00 6.78
CA CYS A 177 7.82 22.16 5.41
C CYS A 177 6.75 22.88 4.56
N LYS A 178 7.09 24.02 3.97
CA LYS A 178 6.20 24.75 3.05
C LYS A 178 6.00 24.00 1.73
N ASP A 179 7.00 23.27 1.29
CA ASP A 179 7.01 22.49 0.03
C ASP A 179 6.47 21.05 0.21
N TRP A 180 5.61 20.83 1.18
CA TRP A 180 5.06 19.51 1.50
C TRP A 180 4.42 18.80 0.30
N LYS A 181 3.88 19.54 -0.68
CA LYS A 181 3.30 18.97 -1.91
C LYS A 181 4.33 18.23 -2.76
N LYS A 182 5.60 18.68 -2.78
CA LYS A 182 6.68 17.98 -3.47
C LYS A 182 6.98 16.64 -2.78
N LEU A 183 6.95 16.63 -1.44
CA LEU A 183 7.13 15.38 -0.69
C LEU A 183 5.93 14.43 -0.85
N TYR A 184 4.71 14.96 -0.91
CA TYR A 184 3.54 14.17 -1.29
C TYR A 184 3.72 13.51 -2.66
N GLU A 185 4.21 14.23 -3.67
CA GLU A 185 4.51 13.68 -5.00
C GLU A 185 5.57 12.57 -4.92
N ALA A 186 6.64 12.77 -4.16
CA ALA A 186 7.65 11.71 -3.93
C ALA A 186 7.00 10.46 -3.32
N GLY A 187 6.12 10.64 -2.34
CA GLY A 187 5.36 9.54 -1.73
C GLY A 187 4.47 8.79 -2.72
N LEU A 188 3.76 9.51 -3.63
CA LEU A 188 2.99 8.87 -4.71
C LEU A 188 3.87 7.97 -5.58
N ARG A 189 5.05 8.46 -6.00
CA ARG A 189 5.99 7.70 -6.81
C ARG A 189 6.46 6.43 -6.10
N ILE A 190 6.75 6.54 -4.81
CA ILE A 190 7.13 5.41 -3.95
C ILE A 190 6.00 4.38 -3.87
N GLY A 191 4.77 4.83 -3.69
CA GLY A 191 3.60 3.96 -3.65
C GLY A 191 3.37 3.22 -4.97
N ARG A 192 3.54 3.89 -6.12
CA ARG A 192 3.52 3.25 -7.45
C ARG A 192 4.58 2.18 -7.58
N ALA A 193 5.83 2.49 -7.21
CA ALA A 193 6.93 1.53 -7.25
C ALA A 193 6.65 0.33 -6.36
N PHE A 194 6.10 0.55 -5.17
CA PHE A 194 5.73 -0.50 -4.24
C PHE A 194 4.71 -1.46 -4.85
N GLN A 195 3.64 -0.95 -5.49
CA GLN A 195 2.62 -1.77 -6.13
C GLN A 195 3.16 -2.51 -7.36
N LEU A 196 3.95 -1.85 -8.21
CA LEU A 196 4.60 -2.50 -9.35
C LEU A 196 5.45 -3.69 -8.93
N ILE A 197 6.21 -3.57 -7.84
CA ILE A 197 7.01 -4.69 -7.31
C ILE A 197 6.11 -5.79 -6.76
N ASP A 198 5.02 -5.48 -6.06
CA ASP A 198 4.08 -6.48 -5.57
C ASP A 198 3.44 -7.26 -6.74
N ASP A 199 3.07 -6.57 -7.82
CA ASP A 199 2.53 -7.20 -9.04
C ASP A 199 3.58 -8.08 -9.73
N ALA A 200 4.84 -7.63 -9.83
CA ALA A 200 5.93 -8.44 -10.38
C ALA A 200 6.16 -9.72 -9.57
N LEU A 201 6.10 -9.63 -8.25
CA LEU A 201 6.25 -10.78 -7.35
C LEU A 201 5.10 -11.78 -7.44
N ASP A 202 3.90 -11.34 -7.80
CA ASP A 202 2.78 -12.26 -8.06
C ASP A 202 3.01 -13.16 -9.28
N TYR A 203 3.86 -12.75 -10.22
CA TYR A 203 4.21 -13.56 -11.40
C TYR A 203 5.42 -14.48 -11.18
N GLU A 204 6.44 -14.10 -10.39
CA GLU A 204 7.70 -14.84 -10.28
C GLU A 204 8.13 -15.18 -8.84
N GLY A 205 7.42 -14.69 -7.82
CA GLY A 205 7.80 -14.84 -6.43
C GLY A 205 7.80 -16.30 -5.94
N ASP A 206 8.53 -16.55 -4.85
CA ASP A 206 8.47 -17.83 -4.14
C ASP A 206 7.22 -17.87 -3.23
N PRO A 207 6.26 -18.79 -3.47
CA PRO A 207 5.03 -18.86 -2.66
C PRO A 207 5.29 -19.02 -1.15
N LYS A 208 6.41 -19.69 -0.76
CA LYS A 208 6.78 -19.88 0.64
C LYS A 208 7.19 -18.57 1.31
N LYS A 209 7.83 -17.67 0.55
CA LYS A 209 8.28 -16.37 1.05
C LYS A 209 7.17 -15.31 0.98
N LEU A 210 6.32 -15.36 -0.05
CA LEU A 210 5.21 -14.43 -0.22
C LEU A 210 4.06 -14.67 0.76
N GLY A 211 3.93 -15.91 1.27
CA GLY A 211 2.79 -16.29 2.11
C GLY A 211 1.46 -16.35 1.37
N LYS A 212 1.47 -16.26 0.02
CA LYS A 212 0.33 -16.41 -0.89
C LYS A 212 0.73 -17.20 -2.14
N PRO A 213 -0.23 -17.86 -2.83
CA PRO A 213 0.03 -18.48 -4.12
C PRO A 213 0.51 -17.44 -5.15
N VAL A 214 1.36 -17.84 -6.08
CA VAL A 214 1.78 -17.05 -7.24
C VAL A 214 0.71 -17.11 -8.32
N GLY A 215 0.51 -16.01 -9.09
CA GLY A 215 -0.46 -15.93 -10.15
C GLY A 215 -1.89 -15.68 -9.67
N SER A 216 -2.05 -15.12 -8.48
CA SER A 216 -3.35 -14.77 -7.90
C SER A 216 -4.07 -13.71 -8.73
N ASP A 217 -3.36 -12.69 -9.22
CA ASP A 217 -3.94 -11.59 -9.98
C ASP A 217 -4.66 -12.09 -11.24
N LEU A 218 -4.02 -12.96 -12.02
CA LEU A 218 -4.65 -13.55 -13.22
C LEU A 218 -5.85 -14.43 -12.88
N LYS A 219 -5.78 -15.19 -11.78
CA LYS A 219 -6.92 -16.03 -11.32
C LYS A 219 -8.10 -15.19 -10.87
N GLU A 220 -7.84 -14.02 -10.32
CA GLU A 220 -8.85 -13.05 -9.90
C GLU A 220 -9.35 -12.17 -11.05
N GLY A 221 -8.85 -12.41 -12.28
CA GLY A 221 -9.23 -11.64 -13.47
C GLY A 221 -8.64 -10.23 -13.52
N LYS A 222 -7.55 -9.98 -12.79
CA LYS A 222 -6.88 -8.67 -12.74
C LYS A 222 -5.82 -8.55 -13.84
N CYS A 223 -5.91 -7.49 -14.63
CA CYS A 223 -4.94 -7.14 -15.65
C CYS A 223 -3.89 -6.19 -15.04
N THR A 224 -2.79 -6.74 -14.52
CA THR A 224 -1.72 -5.99 -13.85
C THR A 224 -0.55 -5.69 -14.78
N TYR A 225 0.39 -4.84 -14.34
CA TYR A 225 1.44 -4.29 -15.20
C TYR A 225 2.32 -5.33 -15.91
N PRO A 226 2.70 -6.48 -15.32
CA PRO A 226 3.45 -7.51 -16.04
C PRO A 226 2.73 -7.96 -17.31
N LEU A 227 1.42 -8.19 -17.25
CA LEU A 227 0.61 -8.54 -18.41
C LEU A 227 0.50 -7.37 -19.41
N ILE A 228 0.18 -6.17 -18.94
CA ILE A 228 0.04 -4.97 -19.77
C ILE A 228 1.30 -4.71 -20.59
N SER A 229 2.47 -4.86 -19.97
CA SER A 229 3.77 -4.54 -20.59
C SER A 229 4.15 -5.42 -21.79
N VAL A 230 3.49 -6.56 -21.97
CA VAL A 230 3.72 -7.52 -23.05
C VAL A 230 2.44 -7.84 -23.84
N LEU A 231 1.36 -7.11 -23.61
CA LEU A 231 0.03 -7.41 -24.17
C LEU A 231 0.02 -7.43 -25.70
N GLU A 232 0.83 -6.59 -26.35
CA GLU A 232 0.91 -6.56 -27.83
C GLU A 232 1.62 -7.79 -28.41
N GLU A 233 2.32 -8.59 -27.60
CA GLU A 233 3.01 -9.82 -27.98
C GLU A 233 2.13 -11.08 -27.72
N LEU A 234 0.90 -10.89 -27.23
CA LEU A 234 -0.03 -11.93 -26.80
C LEU A 234 -1.30 -11.95 -27.67
N ASP A 235 -1.94 -13.12 -27.75
CA ASP A 235 -3.28 -13.24 -28.29
C ASP A 235 -4.29 -12.65 -27.30
N LYS A 236 -4.85 -11.50 -27.65
CA LYS A 236 -5.79 -10.75 -26.80
C LYS A 236 -7.07 -11.54 -26.49
N GLU A 237 -7.53 -12.41 -27.37
CA GLU A 237 -8.71 -13.25 -27.13
C GLU A 237 -8.39 -14.36 -26.10
N GLU A 238 -7.20 -14.96 -26.18
CA GLU A 238 -6.74 -15.91 -25.17
C GLU A 238 -6.60 -15.24 -23.79
N VAL A 239 -5.99 -14.04 -23.74
CA VAL A 239 -5.87 -13.26 -22.50
C VAL A 239 -7.22 -12.96 -21.88
N LYS A 240 -8.20 -12.48 -22.66
CA LYS A 240 -9.57 -12.24 -22.18
C LYS A 240 -10.23 -13.49 -21.61
N ARG A 241 -10.05 -14.64 -22.25
CA ARG A 241 -10.60 -15.90 -21.73
C ARG A 241 -10.03 -16.27 -20.37
N VAL A 242 -8.73 -16.04 -20.17
CA VAL A 242 -8.08 -16.26 -18.85
C VAL A 242 -8.63 -15.29 -17.80
N LEU A 243 -8.70 -13.98 -18.12
CA LEU A 243 -9.22 -12.97 -17.18
C LEU A 243 -10.68 -13.21 -16.80
N LEU A 244 -11.47 -13.80 -17.70
CA LEU A 244 -12.86 -14.20 -17.44
C LEU A 244 -12.99 -15.57 -16.73
N GLY A 245 -11.87 -16.23 -16.39
CA GLY A 245 -11.87 -17.53 -15.75
C GLY A 245 -12.30 -18.68 -16.67
N LEU A 246 -12.32 -18.47 -17.99
CA LEU A 246 -12.72 -19.45 -19.02
C LEU A 246 -11.55 -20.32 -19.51
N SER A 247 -10.33 -20.02 -19.06
CA SER A 247 -9.11 -20.77 -19.39
C SER A 247 -8.15 -20.72 -18.20
N GLU A 248 -7.23 -21.70 -18.13
CA GLU A 248 -6.22 -21.76 -17.07
C GLU A 248 -5.26 -20.56 -17.14
N SER A 249 -4.93 -19.97 -15.99
CA SER A 249 -4.06 -18.81 -15.90
C SER A 249 -2.57 -19.13 -15.96
N GLU A 250 -2.15 -20.34 -15.56
CA GLU A 250 -0.74 -20.71 -15.43
C GLU A 250 0.04 -20.69 -16.76
N PRO A 251 -0.50 -21.17 -17.91
CA PRO A 251 0.18 -21.02 -19.18
C PRO A 251 0.42 -19.57 -19.58
N LEU A 252 -0.58 -18.70 -19.39
CA LEU A 252 -0.45 -17.27 -19.66
C LEU A 252 0.59 -16.62 -18.73
N ARG A 253 0.58 -16.92 -17.43
CA ARG A 253 1.56 -16.42 -16.47
C ARG A 253 2.99 -16.73 -16.91
N LYS A 254 3.26 -17.99 -17.28
CA LYS A 254 4.60 -18.40 -17.78
C LYS A 254 5.00 -17.63 -19.03
N LYS A 255 4.09 -17.46 -19.97
CA LYS A 255 4.33 -16.72 -21.21
C LYS A 255 4.65 -15.24 -20.95
N VAL A 256 3.93 -14.59 -20.01
CA VAL A 256 4.22 -13.21 -19.60
C VAL A 256 5.62 -13.10 -19.00
N VAL A 257 6.04 -14.06 -18.18
CA VAL A 257 7.40 -14.11 -17.61
C VAL A 257 8.45 -14.30 -18.72
N GLU A 258 8.25 -15.24 -19.64
CA GLU A 258 9.13 -15.51 -20.77
C GLU A 258 9.30 -14.30 -21.70
N LEU A 259 8.25 -13.52 -21.92
CA LEU A 259 8.27 -12.28 -22.71
C LEU A 259 8.90 -11.09 -21.96
N GLY A 260 9.35 -11.28 -20.72
CA GLY A 260 10.01 -10.26 -19.93
C GLY A 260 9.07 -9.28 -19.24
N GLY A 261 7.78 -9.62 -19.07
CA GLY A 261 6.78 -8.75 -18.45
C GLY A 261 7.18 -8.36 -17.01
N VAL A 262 7.73 -9.32 -16.25
CA VAL A 262 8.24 -9.06 -14.90
C VAL A 262 9.42 -8.09 -14.90
N GLN A 263 10.39 -8.28 -15.81
CA GLN A 263 11.55 -7.41 -15.92
C GLN A 263 11.14 -5.98 -16.32
N LYS A 264 10.25 -5.84 -17.31
CA LYS A 264 9.68 -4.54 -17.71
C LYS A 264 8.99 -3.83 -16.54
N THR A 265 8.27 -4.58 -15.69
CA THR A 265 7.62 -4.07 -14.48
C THR A 265 8.62 -3.56 -13.45
N LYS A 266 9.67 -4.34 -13.17
CA LYS A 266 10.74 -3.93 -12.24
C LYS A 266 11.48 -2.68 -12.73
N GLU A 267 11.73 -2.57 -14.03
CA GLU A 267 12.33 -1.37 -14.62
C GLU A 267 11.40 -0.15 -14.51
N ARG A 268 10.09 -0.36 -14.65
CA ARG A 268 9.10 0.71 -14.44
C ARG A 268 9.10 1.17 -12.97
N ALA A 269 9.16 0.24 -12.02
CA ALA A 269 9.27 0.56 -10.60
C ALA A 269 10.55 1.34 -10.28
N LYS A 270 11.69 0.93 -10.83
CA LYS A 270 12.96 1.68 -10.68
C LYS A 270 12.84 3.11 -11.16
N ARG A 271 12.20 3.35 -12.31
CA ARG A 271 11.96 4.72 -12.82
C ARG A 271 11.14 5.57 -11.87
N GLU A 272 10.12 5.01 -11.22
CA GLU A 272 9.33 5.74 -10.22
C GLU A 272 10.18 6.08 -8.99
N VAL A 273 11.02 5.15 -8.51
CA VAL A 273 11.95 5.40 -7.40
C VAL A 273 12.98 6.48 -7.74
N GLU A 274 13.60 6.45 -8.92
CA GLU A 274 14.56 7.47 -9.31
C GLU A 274 13.93 8.88 -9.39
N ARG A 275 12.71 8.98 -9.92
CA ARG A 275 11.95 10.24 -9.88
C ARG A 275 11.64 10.71 -8.46
N ALA A 276 11.31 9.79 -7.54
CA ALA A 276 11.15 10.14 -6.13
C ALA A 276 12.46 10.64 -5.52
N LYS A 277 13.60 10.00 -5.80
CA LYS A 277 14.92 10.43 -5.35
C LYS A 277 15.30 11.82 -5.88
N GLU A 278 15.01 12.12 -7.15
CA GLU A 278 15.23 13.45 -7.73
C GLU A 278 14.47 14.56 -6.98
N ILE A 279 13.24 14.28 -6.53
CA ILE A 279 12.48 15.20 -5.69
C ILE A 279 13.15 15.35 -4.33
N LEU A 280 13.49 14.24 -3.67
CA LEU A 280 14.09 14.22 -2.33
C LEU A 280 15.47 14.90 -2.30
N GLN A 281 16.25 14.81 -3.37
CA GLN A 281 17.56 15.46 -3.47
C GLN A 281 17.49 16.99 -3.35
N LYS A 282 16.35 17.61 -3.66
CA LYS A 282 16.14 19.06 -3.53
C LYS A 282 15.98 19.52 -2.07
N PHE A 283 15.86 18.60 -1.14
CA PHE A 283 15.74 18.88 0.29
C PHE A 283 17.10 18.78 1.00
N PRO A 284 17.31 19.50 2.11
CA PRO A 284 18.57 19.47 2.85
C PRO A 284 19.01 18.06 3.26
N GLU A 285 20.31 17.86 3.38
CA GLU A 285 20.85 16.61 3.91
C GLU A 285 20.51 16.44 5.39
N SER A 286 20.06 15.23 5.72
CA SER A 286 19.75 14.84 7.10
C SER A 286 19.86 13.31 7.30
N PRO A 287 20.01 12.84 8.54
CA PRO A 287 19.93 11.40 8.81
C PRO A 287 18.62 10.77 8.34
N TYR A 288 17.53 11.50 8.43
CA TYR A 288 16.19 11.05 8.03
C TYR A 288 16.07 10.90 6.51
N LYS A 289 16.59 11.85 5.73
CA LYS A 289 16.67 11.76 4.27
C LYS A 289 17.49 10.53 3.83
N ARG A 290 18.65 10.32 4.44
CA ARG A 290 19.48 9.13 4.14
C ARG A 290 18.75 7.83 4.44
N GLU A 291 18.01 7.76 5.53
CA GLU A 291 17.22 6.57 5.87
C GLU A 291 16.06 6.35 4.88
N ILE A 292 15.36 7.41 4.46
CA ILE A 292 14.35 7.33 3.39
C ILE A 292 14.97 6.75 2.11
N LEU A 293 16.09 7.32 1.65
CA LEU A 293 16.76 6.86 0.43
C LEU A 293 17.17 5.37 0.52
N ARG A 294 17.68 4.93 1.67
CA ARG A 294 18.01 3.52 1.93
C ARG A 294 16.78 2.61 1.86
N LEU A 295 15.66 3.06 2.41
CA LEU A 295 14.40 2.32 2.32
C LEU A 295 13.87 2.21 0.88
N LEU A 296 14.10 3.23 0.04
CA LEU A 296 13.73 3.19 -1.38
C LEU A 296 14.53 2.14 -2.16
N ASP A 297 15.83 2.03 -1.90
CA ASP A 297 16.65 0.97 -2.49
C ASP A 297 16.10 -0.41 -2.10
N PHE A 298 15.75 -0.60 -0.82
CA PHE A 298 15.14 -1.83 -0.35
C PHE A 298 13.78 -2.14 -1.01
N VAL A 299 12.97 -1.13 -1.35
CA VAL A 299 11.68 -1.35 -2.05
C VAL A 299 11.89 -1.97 -3.43
N VAL A 300 12.92 -1.54 -4.16
CA VAL A 300 13.21 -2.02 -5.53
C VAL A 300 13.99 -3.33 -5.52
N GLU A 301 14.88 -3.52 -4.54
CA GLU A 301 15.74 -4.72 -4.42
C GLU A 301 15.01 -5.92 -3.79
N ARG A 302 13.72 -5.79 -3.49
CA ARG A 302 12.91 -6.89 -2.97
C ARG A 302 12.98 -8.10 -3.91
N ASN A 303 13.96 -8.97 -3.66
CA ASN A 303 13.92 -10.40 -3.99
C ASN A 303 13.47 -11.12 -2.70
N ILE A 304 12.17 -11.26 -2.56
CA ILE A 304 11.63 -12.00 -1.42
C ILE A 304 11.79 -13.49 -1.68
#